data_6863c2c188153732bb0de0a5dc306a47
#
_entry.id   6863c2c188153732bb0de0a5dc306a47
#
_cell.length_a   1.000
_cell.length_b   1.000
_cell.length_c   1.000
_cell.angle_alpha   90.00
_cell.angle_beta   90.00
_cell.angle_gamma   90.00
#
_symmetry.space_group_name_H-M   'P 1'
#
loop_
_entity.id
_entity.type
_entity.pdbx_description
1 polymer ?
#
loop_
_entity_poly.entity_id
_entity_poly.type
_entity_poly.pdbx_seq_one_letter_code
_entity_poly.pdbx_strand_id
1 'polypeptide(L)'
;MVCASMSKYKTSGYKGSYDCGKNEEREVRSCVRYKCGLFNTIQDVLRQRPGWVEVKDDGEWDFNWCDVGWLRENFDHSYMEEHVRINHFRNHYELTRKNLMVKNLKRYRKNLDRDIGRMEASRCDFFPCTFALPSEYHLFVEEFKRSPGSTWIMKPVAKSQGKGIFLFRKLKDIMDWKKDGTRSEEQKDAAQVESYVAQRYIENPYLINGRKFDLRVYVLVTSYVPLKAWLYRDGFARFSSTRFSLSSIDDKYMHLTNVAVQKTAPDYDPEKVYNSRTSKNE
;
A
#
# COMPACT_ATOMS: atom_id res chain seq x y z
N MET A 1 -9.44 9.70 11.68
CA MET A 1 -10.66 8.86 11.81
C MET A 1 -11.20 8.58 10.41
N VAL A 2 -10.85 7.44 9.82
CA VAL A 2 -11.41 7.02 8.53
C VAL A 2 -12.75 6.38 8.85
N CYS A 3 -13.84 7.14 8.69
CA CYS A 3 -15.20 6.64 8.88
C CYS A 3 -15.55 5.78 7.65
N ALA A 4 -15.33 4.48 7.73
CA ALA A 4 -15.97 3.55 6.81
C ALA A 4 -17.47 3.55 7.14
N SER A 5 -18.33 3.91 6.17
CA SER A 5 -19.75 3.74 6.28
C SER A 5 -20.07 2.24 6.46
N MET A 6 -20.26 1.82 7.67
CA MET A 6 -20.76 0.48 7.96
C MET A 6 -22.22 0.41 7.53
N SER A 7 -22.51 -0.43 6.56
CA SER A 7 -23.84 -0.92 6.25
C SER A 7 -24.47 -1.48 7.51
N LYS A 8 -25.66 -0.99 7.82
CA LYS A 8 -26.47 -1.41 8.97
C LYS A 8 -26.81 -2.89 8.83
N TYR A 9 -26.20 -3.76 9.62
CA TYR A 9 -26.72 -5.10 9.82
C TYR A 9 -27.96 -5.02 10.72
N LYS A 10 -29.12 -5.41 10.18
CA LYS A 10 -30.33 -5.65 10.94
C LYS A 10 -30.07 -6.84 11.87
N THR A 11 -30.02 -6.62 13.15
CA THR A 11 -30.10 -7.68 14.16
C THR A 11 -31.53 -8.23 14.16
N SER A 12 -31.71 -9.43 13.65
CA SER A 12 -32.91 -10.24 13.86
C SER A 12 -32.92 -10.65 15.32
N GLY A 13 -33.91 -10.11 16.07
CA GLY A 13 -34.10 -10.44 17.47
C GLY A 13 -34.59 -11.87 17.63
N TYR A 14 -33.77 -12.73 18.19
CA TYR A 14 -34.22 -13.97 18.79
C TYR A 14 -34.35 -13.77 20.31
N LYS A 15 -35.60 -13.79 20.79
CA LYS A 15 -35.88 -13.97 22.21
C LYS A 15 -35.72 -15.43 22.55
N GLY A 16 -34.60 -15.78 23.16
CA GLY A 16 -34.36 -17.07 23.77
C GLY A 16 -34.22 -16.90 25.27
N SER A 17 -34.96 -17.69 26.01
CA SER A 17 -35.02 -17.76 27.47
C SER A 17 -33.64 -18.00 28.10
N TYR A 18 -33.36 -17.26 29.18
CA TYR A 18 -32.18 -17.49 30.02
C TYR A 18 -32.32 -18.86 30.72
N ASP A 19 -31.48 -19.79 30.33
CA ASP A 19 -31.16 -20.95 31.15
C ASP A 19 -29.75 -20.72 31.77
N CYS A 20 -29.75 -20.65 33.08
CA CYS A 20 -28.57 -20.44 33.90
C CYS A 20 -27.89 -21.80 34.12
N GLY A 21 -26.76 -22.04 33.51
CA GLY A 21 -25.94 -23.16 33.94
C GLY A 21 -25.18 -23.88 32.84
N LYS A 22 -23.98 -23.37 32.59
CA LYS A 22 -22.74 -24.15 32.50
C LYS A 22 -21.62 -23.18 32.13
N ASN A 23 -20.71 -22.92 33.07
CA ASN A 23 -19.35 -22.41 32.76
C ASN A 23 -18.69 -23.45 31.87
N GLU A 24 -18.73 -23.25 30.55
CA GLU A 24 -17.77 -23.87 29.67
C GLU A 24 -16.43 -23.17 29.90
N GLU A 25 -15.59 -23.80 30.71
CA GLU A 25 -14.18 -23.50 30.78
C GLU A 25 -13.66 -23.53 29.35
N ARG A 26 -13.30 -22.36 28.80
CA ARG A 26 -12.60 -22.27 27.52
C ARG A 26 -11.31 -23.05 27.71
N GLU A 27 -11.25 -24.25 27.16
CA GLU A 27 -10.01 -25.01 27.04
C GLU A 27 -8.99 -24.08 26.41
N VAL A 28 -7.93 -23.75 27.16
CA VAL A 28 -6.80 -23.00 26.63
C VAL A 28 -6.14 -23.91 25.60
N ARG A 29 -6.44 -23.71 24.33
CA ARG A 29 -5.86 -24.51 23.26
C ARG A 29 -4.34 -24.37 23.34
N SER A 30 -3.67 -25.47 23.55
CA SER A 30 -2.22 -25.54 23.72
C SER A 30 -1.45 -25.24 22.43
N CYS A 31 -2.10 -25.18 21.27
CA CYS A 31 -1.48 -24.93 19.97
C CYS A 31 -2.34 -24.00 19.11
N VAL A 32 -1.69 -23.25 18.20
CA VAL A 32 -2.32 -22.44 17.15
C VAL A 32 -2.23 -23.20 15.84
N ARG A 33 -3.37 -23.54 15.27
CA ARG A 33 -3.45 -24.19 13.96
C ARG A 33 -3.39 -23.11 12.89
N TYR A 34 -2.45 -23.22 11.94
CA TYR A 34 -2.34 -22.23 10.89
C TYR A 34 -2.35 -22.84 9.49
N LYS A 35 -2.85 -22.06 8.54
CA LYS A 35 -2.79 -22.32 7.11
C LYS A 35 -1.97 -21.22 6.43
N CYS A 36 -1.11 -21.59 5.48
CA CYS A 36 -0.33 -20.64 4.70
C CYS A 36 -0.27 -21.09 3.25
N GLY A 37 -0.82 -20.29 2.34
CA GLY A 37 -0.79 -20.53 0.90
C GLY A 37 0.48 -20.04 0.20
N LEU A 38 1.46 -19.49 0.93
CA LEU A 38 2.67 -18.92 0.36
C LEU A 38 3.90 -19.73 0.75
N PHE A 39 4.69 -20.14 -0.23
CA PHE A 39 5.95 -20.86 -0.03
C PHE A 39 7.12 -19.85 -0.02
N ASN A 40 7.27 -19.14 1.08
CA ASN A 40 8.30 -18.11 1.23
C ASN A 40 8.68 -17.89 2.71
N THR A 41 9.44 -16.84 2.99
CA THR A 41 9.86 -16.45 4.34
C THR A 41 8.71 -16.42 5.37
N ILE A 42 7.48 -16.13 4.97
CA ILE A 42 6.33 -16.13 5.89
C ILE A 42 6.06 -17.53 6.41
N GLN A 43 6.04 -18.53 5.52
CA GLN A 43 5.84 -19.93 5.91
C GLN A 43 6.98 -20.41 6.84
N ASP A 44 8.24 -20.04 6.51
CA ASP A 44 9.39 -20.38 7.34
C ASP A 44 9.27 -19.81 8.75
N VAL A 45 8.84 -18.55 8.87
CA VAL A 45 8.60 -17.90 10.17
C VAL A 45 7.47 -18.59 10.94
N LEU A 46 6.37 -18.96 10.27
CA LEU A 46 5.24 -19.63 10.91
C LEU A 46 5.65 -21.03 11.44
N ARG A 47 6.42 -21.78 10.67
CA ARG A 47 6.94 -23.11 11.05
C ARG A 47 7.89 -23.06 12.25
N GLN A 48 8.64 -21.97 12.40
CA GLN A 48 9.59 -21.80 13.52
C GLN A 48 8.92 -21.35 14.82
N ARG A 49 7.63 -21.01 14.81
CA ARG A 49 6.94 -20.55 16.02
C ARG A 49 6.59 -21.72 16.94
N PRO A 50 7.02 -21.70 18.20
CA PRO A 50 6.65 -22.74 19.16
C PRO A 50 5.13 -22.80 19.36
N GLY A 51 4.56 -23.99 19.38
CA GLY A 51 3.12 -24.20 19.56
C GLY A 51 2.26 -23.87 18.34
N TRP A 52 2.86 -23.63 17.15
CA TRP A 52 2.14 -23.44 15.91
C TRP A 52 2.20 -24.70 15.06
N VAL A 53 1.05 -25.16 14.55
CA VAL A 53 0.92 -26.39 13.76
C VAL A 53 0.32 -26.05 12.41
N GLU A 54 0.98 -26.44 11.32
CA GLU A 54 0.49 -26.27 9.95
C GLU A 54 -0.64 -27.25 9.69
N VAL A 55 -1.78 -26.75 9.24
CA VAL A 55 -2.94 -27.55 8.82
C VAL A 55 -2.97 -27.61 7.31
N LYS A 56 -3.16 -28.82 6.78
CA LYS A 56 -3.32 -29.06 5.34
C LYS A 56 -4.81 -29.17 5.00
N ASP A 57 -5.16 -28.71 3.80
CA ASP A 57 -6.46 -28.83 3.17
C ASP A 57 -7.67 -28.33 4.01
N ASP A 58 -8.69 -29.16 4.25
CA ASP A 58 -9.97 -28.73 4.82
C ASP A 58 -10.00 -28.74 6.37
N GLY A 59 -8.85 -28.82 7.01
CA GLY A 59 -8.77 -28.77 8.47
C GLY A 59 -9.16 -27.40 9.03
N GLU A 60 -9.73 -27.40 10.23
CA GLU A 60 -9.98 -26.16 10.98
C GLU A 60 -8.68 -25.45 11.31
N TRP A 61 -8.67 -24.12 11.19
CA TRP A 61 -7.52 -23.27 11.45
C TRP A 61 -7.89 -22.07 12.30
N ASP A 62 -6.94 -21.61 13.09
CA ASP A 62 -7.08 -20.41 13.94
C ASP A 62 -6.47 -19.17 13.25
N PHE A 63 -5.49 -19.40 12.35
CA PHE A 63 -4.83 -18.36 11.59
C PHE A 63 -4.61 -18.78 10.12
N ASN A 64 -5.05 -17.95 9.17
CA ASN A 64 -4.79 -18.19 7.76
C ASN A 64 -4.03 -17.01 7.13
N TRP A 65 -2.81 -17.29 6.65
CA TRP A 65 -2.08 -16.35 5.81
C TRP A 65 -2.38 -16.66 4.36
N CYS A 66 -3.37 -15.98 3.82
CA CYS A 66 -3.89 -16.19 2.47
C CYS A 66 -3.48 -15.06 1.52
N ASP A 67 -3.63 -15.30 0.22
CA ASP A 67 -3.52 -14.26 -0.80
C ASP A 67 -4.83 -13.46 -0.96
N VAL A 68 -4.76 -12.43 -1.81
CA VAL A 68 -5.93 -11.57 -2.09
C VAL A 68 -6.99 -12.31 -2.93
N GLY A 69 -6.61 -13.34 -3.69
CA GLY A 69 -7.54 -14.20 -4.44
C GLY A 69 -8.46 -14.92 -3.47
N TRP A 70 -7.87 -15.62 -2.51
CA TRP A 70 -8.62 -16.31 -1.46
C TRP A 70 -9.61 -15.37 -0.74
N LEU A 71 -9.15 -14.15 -0.38
CA LEU A 71 -10.00 -13.17 0.27
C LEU A 71 -11.25 -12.82 -0.54
N ARG A 72 -11.11 -12.65 -1.86
CA ARG A 72 -12.23 -12.30 -2.74
C ARG A 72 -13.23 -13.43 -2.89
N GLU A 73 -12.74 -14.65 -2.95
CA GLU A 73 -13.54 -15.83 -3.22
C GLU A 73 -14.25 -16.36 -1.96
N ASN A 74 -13.59 -16.22 -0.80
CA ASN A 74 -14.03 -16.94 0.39
C ASN A 74 -14.53 -16.04 1.52
N PHE A 75 -14.10 -14.77 1.63
CA PHE A 75 -14.37 -13.94 2.80
C PHE A 75 -15.88 -13.78 3.12
N ASP A 76 -16.71 -13.60 2.11
CA ASP A 76 -18.15 -13.38 2.28
C ASP A 76 -18.93 -14.69 2.45
N HIS A 77 -18.33 -15.83 2.14
CA HIS A 77 -18.95 -17.17 2.14
C HIS A 77 -18.44 -18.07 3.27
N SER A 78 -17.33 -17.68 3.92
CA SER A 78 -16.74 -18.46 5.01
C SER A 78 -17.22 -17.93 6.36
N TYR A 79 -17.82 -18.82 7.17
CA TYR A 79 -18.02 -18.51 8.56
C TYR A 79 -16.67 -18.52 9.29
N MET A 80 -16.36 -17.44 9.97
CA MET A 80 -15.16 -17.31 10.79
C MET A 80 -15.54 -17.03 12.22
N GLU A 81 -15.12 -17.88 13.13
CA GLU A 81 -15.32 -17.66 14.56
C GLU A 81 -14.54 -16.44 15.05
N GLU A 82 -14.95 -15.87 16.19
CA GLU A 82 -14.36 -14.64 16.73
C GLU A 82 -12.85 -14.72 16.98
N HIS A 83 -12.32 -15.90 17.30
CA HIS A 83 -10.90 -16.09 17.57
C HIS A 83 -10.03 -16.22 16.31
N VAL A 84 -10.65 -16.56 15.16
CA VAL A 84 -9.96 -16.77 13.89
C VAL A 84 -9.39 -15.47 13.34
N ARG A 85 -8.21 -15.53 12.75
CA ARG A 85 -7.51 -14.38 12.17
C ARG A 85 -7.02 -14.69 10.76
N ILE A 86 -7.12 -13.66 9.90
CA ILE A 86 -6.53 -13.62 8.56
C ILE A 86 -5.65 -12.38 8.41
N ASN A 87 -4.74 -12.39 7.45
CA ASN A 87 -3.79 -11.30 7.22
C ASN A 87 -4.34 -10.13 6.38
N HIS A 88 -5.65 -10.08 6.15
CA HIS A 88 -6.29 -9.07 5.31
C HIS A 88 -7.47 -8.39 6.01
N PHE A 89 -7.73 -7.13 5.60
CA PHE A 89 -9.01 -6.48 5.82
C PHE A 89 -9.74 -6.38 4.47
N ARG A 90 -11.07 -6.57 4.47
CA ARG A 90 -11.89 -6.58 3.26
C ARG A 90 -11.66 -5.37 2.35
N ASN A 91 -11.61 -4.19 2.92
CA ASN A 91 -11.49 -2.92 2.19
C ASN A 91 -10.07 -2.32 2.25
N HIS A 92 -9.03 -3.14 2.37
CA HIS A 92 -7.65 -2.66 2.46
C HIS A 92 -7.22 -1.80 1.27
N TYR A 93 -7.85 -1.95 0.11
CA TYR A 93 -7.59 -1.15 -1.09
C TYR A 93 -7.81 0.35 -0.87
N GLU A 94 -8.69 0.75 0.04
CA GLU A 94 -8.96 2.16 0.37
C GLU A 94 -7.70 2.90 0.84
N LEU A 95 -6.74 2.18 1.46
CA LEU A 95 -5.47 2.73 1.91
C LEU A 95 -4.27 2.32 1.06
N THR A 96 -4.36 1.24 0.28
CA THR A 96 -3.21 0.68 -0.43
C THR A 96 -3.18 1.03 -1.92
N ARG A 97 -4.33 1.28 -2.56
CA ARG A 97 -4.40 1.78 -3.92
C ARG A 97 -4.13 3.28 -3.96
N LYS A 98 -3.19 3.71 -4.81
CA LYS A 98 -2.71 5.11 -4.85
C LYS A 98 -3.84 6.13 -5.04
N ASN A 99 -4.77 5.87 -5.95
CA ASN A 99 -5.92 6.75 -6.21
C ASN A 99 -6.92 6.79 -5.04
N LEU A 100 -7.22 5.63 -4.44
CA LEU A 100 -8.15 5.55 -3.31
C LEU A 100 -7.56 6.19 -2.07
N MET A 101 -6.28 5.93 -1.78
CA MET A 101 -5.56 6.58 -0.69
C MET A 101 -5.61 8.11 -0.82
N VAL A 102 -5.28 8.65 -1.99
CA VAL A 102 -5.33 10.09 -2.26
C VAL A 102 -6.73 10.65 -2.10
N LYS A 103 -7.74 9.98 -2.64
CA LYS A 103 -9.16 10.37 -2.50
C LYS A 103 -9.56 10.42 -1.01
N ASN A 104 -9.19 9.42 -0.23
CA ASN A 104 -9.51 9.36 1.19
C ASN A 104 -8.76 10.44 1.99
N LEU A 105 -7.48 10.69 1.70
CA LEU A 105 -6.71 11.76 2.34
C LEU A 105 -7.27 13.16 2.02
N LYS A 106 -7.62 13.43 0.77
CA LYS A 106 -8.27 14.70 0.37
C LYS A 106 -9.61 14.90 1.11
N ARG A 107 -10.44 13.85 1.18
CA ARG A 107 -11.72 13.88 1.89
C ARG A 107 -11.53 14.11 3.39
N TYR A 108 -10.59 13.41 3.99
CA TYR A 108 -10.26 13.58 5.41
C TYR A 108 -9.79 15.00 5.73
N ARG A 109 -8.86 15.55 4.94
CA ARG A 109 -8.39 16.92 5.07
C ARG A 109 -9.53 17.94 4.95
N LYS A 110 -10.43 17.76 3.95
CA LYS A 110 -11.60 18.64 3.77
C LYS A 110 -12.56 18.58 4.96
N ASN A 111 -12.76 17.41 5.53
CA ASN A 111 -13.59 17.25 6.74
C ASN A 111 -12.94 17.93 7.95
N LEU A 112 -11.63 17.76 8.15
CA LEU A 112 -10.91 18.46 9.21
C LEU A 112 -11.00 19.98 9.08
N ASP A 113 -10.83 20.51 7.87
CA ASP A 113 -10.93 21.95 7.59
C ASP A 113 -12.32 22.50 7.95
N ARG A 114 -13.37 21.76 7.61
CA ARG A 114 -14.76 22.14 7.90
C ARG A 114 -15.12 21.99 9.39
N ASP A 115 -14.70 20.89 10.03
CA ASP A 115 -15.21 20.50 11.35
C ASP A 115 -14.35 21.06 12.49
N ILE A 116 -13.04 21.25 12.27
CA ILE A 116 -12.07 21.65 13.29
C ILE A 116 -11.33 22.94 12.90
N GLY A 117 -11.09 23.14 11.60
CA GLY A 117 -10.47 24.34 11.06
C GLY A 117 -9.14 24.09 10.34
N ARG A 118 -8.69 25.14 9.64
CA ARG A 118 -7.57 25.12 8.71
C ARG A 118 -6.23 24.70 9.33
N MET A 119 -6.01 25.05 10.60
CA MET A 119 -4.76 24.71 11.28
C MET A 119 -4.62 23.19 11.46
N GLU A 120 -5.68 22.51 11.85
CA GLU A 120 -5.66 21.04 11.98
C GLU A 120 -5.60 20.36 10.61
N ALA A 121 -6.32 20.88 9.61
CA ALA A 121 -6.25 20.40 8.24
C ALA A 121 -4.84 20.49 7.63
N SER A 122 -4.02 21.49 8.03
CA SER A 122 -2.65 21.64 7.56
C SER A 122 -1.72 20.51 8.01
N ARG A 123 -2.05 19.79 9.08
CA ARG A 123 -1.34 18.59 9.52
C ARG A 123 -1.43 17.43 8.53
N CYS A 124 -2.37 17.52 7.58
CA CYS A 124 -2.50 16.56 6.47
C CYS A 124 -1.59 16.91 5.27
N ASP A 125 -0.77 17.94 5.34
CA ASP A 125 0.14 18.36 4.24
C ASP A 125 1.43 17.51 4.16
N PHE A 126 1.35 16.25 4.61
CA PHE A 126 2.48 15.31 4.58
C PHE A 126 2.61 14.54 3.25
N PHE A 127 1.70 14.73 2.32
CA PHE A 127 1.78 14.11 0.99
C PHE A 127 1.70 15.17 -0.12
N PRO A 128 2.47 15.01 -1.21
CA PRO A 128 2.50 15.97 -2.31
C PRO A 128 1.16 16.09 -3.01
N CYS A 129 0.92 17.25 -3.66
CA CYS A 129 -0.24 17.47 -4.50
C CYS A 129 -0.38 16.37 -5.53
N THR A 130 -1.55 15.71 -5.58
CA THR A 130 -1.78 14.49 -6.36
C THR A 130 -3.17 14.52 -6.99
N PHE A 131 -3.27 14.07 -8.22
CA PHE A 131 -4.51 13.95 -9.00
C PHE A 131 -4.68 12.54 -9.54
N ALA A 132 -5.90 12.02 -9.43
CA ALA A 132 -6.27 10.72 -10.01
C ALA A 132 -6.68 10.91 -11.48
N LEU A 133 -5.98 10.26 -12.40
CA LEU A 133 -6.26 10.34 -13.84
C LEU A 133 -6.96 9.06 -14.33
N PRO A 134 -7.92 9.18 -15.23
CA PRO A 134 -8.33 10.38 -15.98
C PRO A 134 -9.31 11.31 -15.24
N SER A 135 -9.91 10.91 -14.12
CA SER A 135 -11.06 11.60 -13.50
C SER A 135 -10.79 13.06 -13.09
N GLU A 136 -9.58 13.36 -12.60
CA GLU A 136 -9.19 14.71 -12.18
C GLU A 136 -8.28 15.42 -13.20
N TYR A 137 -8.33 15.04 -14.49
CA TYR A 137 -7.41 15.59 -15.50
C TYR A 137 -7.51 17.12 -15.64
N HIS A 138 -8.70 17.69 -15.64
CA HIS A 138 -8.88 19.16 -15.76
C HIS A 138 -8.25 19.89 -14.58
N LEU A 139 -8.48 19.42 -13.36
CA LEU A 139 -7.88 20.00 -12.15
C LEU A 139 -6.36 19.89 -12.16
N PHE A 140 -5.85 18.76 -12.65
CA PHE A 140 -4.42 18.57 -12.85
C PHE A 140 -3.83 19.60 -13.81
N VAL A 141 -4.47 19.82 -14.97
CA VAL A 141 -3.99 20.79 -15.99
C VAL A 141 -4.00 22.23 -15.45
N GLU A 142 -5.01 22.60 -14.67
CA GLU A 142 -5.07 23.91 -14.01
C GLU A 142 -3.89 24.10 -13.03
N GLU A 143 -3.64 23.11 -12.19
CA GLU A 143 -2.52 23.17 -11.21
C GLU A 143 -1.16 23.14 -11.91
N PHE A 144 -1.02 22.34 -12.97
CA PHE A 144 0.19 22.29 -13.79
C PHE A 144 0.51 23.66 -14.39
N LYS A 145 -0.47 24.38 -14.93
CA LYS A 145 -0.31 25.72 -15.49
C LYS A 145 0.00 26.78 -14.42
N ARG A 146 -0.55 26.60 -13.20
CA ARG A 146 -0.30 27.48 -12.06
C ARG A 146 1.14 27.40 -11.53
N SER A 147 1.78 26.26 -11.74
CA SER A 147 3.14 25.96 -11.24
C SER A 147 4.10 25.63 -12.39
N PRO A 148 4.43 26.62 -13.26
CA PRO A 148 5.29 26.37 -14.41
C PRO A 148 6.69 25.92 -13.96
N GLY A 149 7.29 25.01 -14.72
CA GLY A 149 8.63 24.46 -14.46
C GLY A 149 8.70 23.37 -13.40
N SER A 150 7.65 23.09 -12.65
CA SER A 150 7.65 22.01 -11.67
C SER A 150 7.69 20.63 -12.33
N THR A 151 8.41 19.72 -11.70
CA THR A 151 8.50 18.32 -12.11
C THR A 151 7.34 17.53 -11.51
N TRP A 152 6.76 16.66 -12.31
CA TRP A 152 5.68 15.77 -11.93
C TRP A 152 6.06 14.31 -12.15
N ILE A 153 5.43 13.41 -11.43
CA ILE A 153 5.63 11.98 -11.56
C ILE A 153 4.30 11.27 -11.81
N MET A 154 4.28 10.45 -12.86
CA MET A 154 3.15 9.56 -13.17
C MET A 154 3.37 8.20 -12.55
N LYS A 155 2.36 7.68 -11.86
CA LYS A 155 2.41 6.37 -11.20
C LYS A 155 1.15 5.57 -11.54
N PRO A 156 1.25 4.39 -12.17
CA PRO A 156 0.09 3.52 -12.40
C PRO A 156 -0.57 3.14 -11.07
N VAL A 157 -1.89 3.13 -11.02
CA VAL A 157 -2.65 2.79 -9.81
C VAL A 157 -2.43 1.34 -9.40
N ALA A 158 -2.50 0.42 -10.35
CA ALA A 158 -2.48 -1.02 -10.09
C ALA A 158 -1.09 -1.67 -10.13
N LYS A 159 -0.07 -0.96 -10.66
CA LYS A 159 1.29 -1.52 -10.76
C LYS A 159 2.15 -1.19 -9.54
N SER A 160 3.11 -2.06 -9.27
CA SER A 160 4.09 -1.95 -8.18
C SER A 160 5.53 -2.00 -8.73
N GLN A 161 6.52 -1.94 -7.85
CA GLN A 161 7.94 -2.13 -8.16
C GLN A 161 8.54 -1.10 -9.13
N GLY A 162 7.94 0.07 -9.28
CA GLY A 162 8.42 1.11 -10.20
C GLY A 162 7.99 0.92 -11.67
N LYS A 163 7.23 -0.13 -11.99
CA LYS A 163 6.76 -0.39 -13.37
C LYS A 163 5.84 0.71 -13.85
N GLY A 164 6.14 1.28 -15.03
CA GLY A 164 5.34 2.32 -15.67
C GLY A 164 5.36 3.67 -14.94
N ILE A 165 6.31 3.90 -14.03
CA ILE A 165 6.51 5.20 -13.39
C ILE A 165 7.46 6.03 -14.24
N PHE A 166 7.12 7.29 -14.49
CA PHE A 166 7.98 8.24 -15.19
C PHE A 166 7.79 9.67 -14.68
N LEU A 167 8.82 10.51 -14.86
CA LEU A 167 8.79 11.94 -14.55
C LEU A 167 8.54 12.74 -15.83
N PHE A 168 7.96 13.94 -15.67
CA PHE A 168 7.71 14.83 -16.81
C PHE A 168 7.63 16.29 -16.35
N ARG A 169 7.85 17.21 -17.30
CA ARG A 169 7.78 18.67 -17.12
C ARG A 169 6.90 19.35 -18.16
N LYS A 170 6.39 18.62 -19.15
CA LYS A 170 5.56 19.14 -20.23
C LYS A 170 4.25 18.38 -20.32
N LEU A 171 3.14 19.08 -20.50
CA LEU A 171 1.82 18.43 -20.70
C LEU A 171 1.78 17.54 -21.93
N LYS A 172 2.58 17.86 -22.93
CA LYS A 172 2.73 17.05 -24.15
C LYS A 172 3.09 15.59 -23.82
N ASP A 173 3.95 15.37 -22.81
CA ASP A 173 4.42 14.03 -22.43
C ASP A 173 3.27 13.13 -21.93
N ILE A 174 2.22 13.74 -21.33
CA ILE A 174 1.00 13.03 -20.93
C ILE A 174 0.04 12.84 -22.10
N MET A 175 -0.01 13.78 -23.04
CA MET A 175 -0.91 13.68 -24.22
C MET A 175 -0.47 12.52 -25.11
N ASP A 176 0.82 12.31 -25.27
CA ASP A 176 1.37 11.21 -26.06
C ASP A 176 1.09 9.85 -25.38
N TRP A 177 1.22 9.77 -24.05
CA TRP A 177 0.82 8.58 -23.26
C TRP A 177 -0.68 8.24 -23.47
N LYS A 178 -1.57 9.23 -23.52
CA LYS A 178 -3.00 9.02 -23.78
C LYS A 178 -3.26 8.44 -25.18
N LYS A 179 -2.43 8.79 -26.16
CA LYS A 179 -2.51 8.27 -27.55
C LYS A 179 -1.93 6.86 -27.68
N ASP A 180 -0.84 6.55 -26.97
CA ASP A 180 -0.23 5.21 -26.99
C ASP A 180 -1.13 4.15 -26.34
N GLY A 181 -1.93 4.54 -25.32
CA GLY A 181 -2.98 3.68 -24.75
C GLY A 181 -4.13 3.36 -25.72
N THR A 182 -4.23 4.05 -26.85
CA THR A 182 -5.28 3.84 -27.88
C THR A 182 -4.78 3.11 -29.13
N ARG A 183 -3.49 2.77 -29.21
CA ARG A 183 -2.86 2.24 -30.45
C ARG A 183 -2.78 0.71 -30.58
N SER A 184 -3.29 -0.07 -29.67
CA SER A 184 -3.45 -1.52 -29.92
C SER A 184 -4.80 -1.79 -30.57
N GLU A 185 -4.87 -1.66 -31.91
CA GLU A 185 -6.09 -1.89 -32.72
C GLU A 185 -6.53 -3.36 -32.79
N GLU A 186 -5.82 -4.32 -32.16
CA GLU A 186 -6.12 -5.74 -32.26
C GLU A 186 -6.82 -6.36 -31.03
N GLN A 187 -7.13 -5.56 -29.99
CA GLN A 187 -7.93 -6.05 -28.85
C GLN A 187 -9.09 -5.09 -28.56
N LYS A 188 -10.13 -5.20 -29.38
CA LYS A 188 -11.39 -4.44 -29.23
C LYS A 188 -12.33 -4.93 -28.12
N ASP A 189 -11.84 -5.66 -27.13
CA ASP A 189 -12.61 -5.94 -25.93
C ASP A 189 -12.17 -4.99 -24.82
N ALA A 190 -12.98 -3.92 -24.62
CA ALA A 190 -12.99 -3.01 -23.47
C ALA A 190 -11.61 -2.71 -22.87
N ALA A 191 -10.72 -2.08 -23.63
CA ALA A 191 -9.44 -1.57 -23.11
C ALA A 191 -9.74 -0.52 -22.02
N GLN A 192 -9.80 -0.99 -20.80
CA GLN A 192 -9.97 -0.15 -19.62
C GLN A 192 -8.76 0.78 -19.54
N VAL A 193 -8.98 2.07 -19.80
CA VAL A 193 -7.92 3.09 -19.77
C VAL A 193 -7.17 2.95 -18.47
N GLU A 194 -5.87 2.64 -18.53
CA GLU A 194 -5.05 2.43 -17.35
C GLU A 194 -5.08 3.68 -16.46
N SER A 195 -5.52 3.52 -15.22
CA SER A 195 -5.63 4.61 -14.27
C SER A 195 -4.27 4.95 -13.68
N TYR A 196 -3.95 6.23 -13.59
CA TYR A 196 -2.72 6.77 -13.02
C TYR A 196 -3.00 7.79 -11.93
N VAL A 197 -1.99 8.07 -11.12
CA VAL A 197 -1.93 9.30 -10.34
C VAL A 197 -0.81 10.18 -10.88
N ALA A 198 -1.13 11.48 -11.13
CA ALA A 198 -0.13 12.52 -11.36
C ALA A 198 0.16 13.20 -10.03
N GLN A 199 1.41 13.17 -9.59
CA GLN A 199 1.82 13.72 -8.30
C GLN A 199 2.97 14.69 -8.49
N ARG A 200 2.96 15.80 -7.73
CA ARG A 200 4.10 16.72 -7.71
C ARG A 200 5.33 15.99 -7.20
N TYR A 201 6.42 16.07 -7.96
CA TYR A 201 7.68 15.43 -7.58
C TYR A 201 8.37 16.23 -6.48
N ILE A 202 9.00 15.54 -5.54
CA ILE A 202 9.81 16.19 -4.49
C ILE A 202 11.18 16.49 -5.09
N GLU A 203 11.38 17.75 -5.49
CA GLU A 203 12.59 18.18 -6.22
C GLU A 203 13.79 18.40 -5.32
N ASN A 204 13.57 18.57 -4.02
CA ASN A 204 14.60 18.80 -2.99
C ASN A 204 14.56 17.71 -1.90
N PRO A 205 14.73 16.42 -2.25
CA PRO A 205 14.74 15.37 -1.24
C PRO A 205 15.97 15.51 -0.34
N TYR A 206 15.84 15.04 0.91
CA TYR A 206 17.03 14.89 1.74
C TYR A 206 17.94 13.82 1.14
N LEU A 207 19.24 14.12 1.04
CA LEU A 207 20.22 13.26 0.40
C LEU A 207 21.26 12.80 1.42
N ILE A 208 21.68 11.53 1.29
CA ILE A 208 22.85 11.00 2.00
C ILE A 208 23.91 10.69 0.95
N ASN A 209 25.10 11.27 1.09
CA ASN A 209 26.18 11.19 0.11
C ASN A 209 25.75 11.58 -1.33
N GLY A 210 24.85 12.57 -1.44
CA GLY A 210 24.30 13.02 -2.71
C GLY A 210 23.35 12.04 -3.38
N ARG A 211 22.92 10.98 -2.71
CA ARG A 211 21.98 9.99 -3.21
C ARG A 211 20.61 10.15 -2.57
N LYS A 212 19.57 9.99 -3.39
CA LYS A 212 18.20 9.93 -2.94
C LYS A 212 17.94 8.58 -2.27
N PHE A 213 17.11 8.60 -1.23
CA PHE A 213 16.65 7.38 -0.57
C PHE A 213 15.19 7.50 -0.14
N ASP A 214 14.59 6.38 0.16
CA ASP A 214 13.34 6.28 0.91
C ASP A 214 13.49 5.31 2.08
N LEU A 215 12.54 5.35 3.02
CA LEU A 215 12.48 4.45 4.16
C LEU A 215 11.36 3.41 3.95
N ARG A 216 11.71 2.15 4.12
CA ARG A 216 10.72 1.08 4.29
C ARG A 216 10.36 0.99 5.76
N VAL A 217 9.15 1.43 6.07
CA VAL A 217 8.58 1.40 7.42
C VAL A 217 7.43 0.39 7.44
N TYR A 218 7.29 -0.34 8.55
CA TYR A 218 6.26 -1.35 8.71
C TYR A 218 5.27 -0.94 9.79
N VAL A 219 3.98 -1.05 9.48
CA VAL A 219 2.88 -0.81 10.42
C VAL A 219 1.98 -2.03 10.42
N LEU A 220 1.78 -2.63 11.59
CA LEU A 220 0.80 -3.69 11.79
C LEU A 220 -0.51 -3.08 12.27
N VAL A 221 -1.58 -3.32 11.55
CA VAL A 221 -2.94 -2.95 11.96
C VAL A 221 -3.70 -4.22 12.33
N THR A 222 -4.16 -4.30 13.56
CA THR A 222 -4.92 -5.45 14.06
C THR A 222 -6.42 -5.16 14.19
N SER A 223 -6.82 -3.89 14.21
CA SER A 223 -8.22 -3.45 14.22
C SER A 223 -8.32 -2.03 13.70
N TYR A 224 -9.43 -1.71 13.02
CA TYR A 224 -9.76 -0.34 12.63
C TYR A 224 -10.78 0.31 13.57
N VAL A 225 -11.62 -0.47 14.24
CA VAL A 225 -12.62 0.05 15.18
C VAL A 225 -12.67 -0.86 16.43
N PRO A 226 -12.10 -0.42 17.54
CA PRO A 226 -11.21 0.74 17.70
C PRO A 226 -9.90 0.55 16.92
N LEU A 227 -9.25 1.65 16.51
CA LEU A 227 -7.97 1.57 15.81
C LEU A 227 -6.88 1.02 16.73
N LYS A 228 -6.25 -0.08 16.30
CA LYS A 228 -5.07 -0.67 16.93
C LYS A 228 -3.99 -0.84 15.86
N ALA A 229 -3.00 0.04 15.90
CA ALA A 229 -1.89 0.08 14.96
C ALA A 229 -0.56 0.13 15.71
N TRP A 230 0.41 -0.63 15.22
CA TRP A 230 1.72 -0.81 15.82
C TRP A 230 2.80 -0.46 14.82
N LEU A 231 3.62 0.52 15.13
CA LEU A 231 4.79 0.84 14.33
C LEU A 231 5.92 -0.12 14.70
N TYR A 232 6.43 -0.85 13.69
CA TYR A 232 7.60 -1.69 13.92
C TYR A 232 8.84 -0.82 14.13
N ARG A 233 9.66 -1.17 15.11
CA ARG A 233 10.83 -0.38 15.52
C ARG A 233 11.94 -0.29 14.48
N ASP A 234 12.01 -1.29 13.58
CA ASP A 234 13.03 -1.38 12.56
C ASP A 234 12.45 -1.18 11.17
N GLY A 235 13.31 -0.78 10.29
CA GLY A 235 13.06 -0.63 8.86
C GLY A 235 14.38 -0.56 8.13
N PHE A 236 14.35 -0.18 6.86
CA PHE A 236 15.59 0.00 6.10
C PHE A 236 15.45 1.10 5.07
N ALA A 237 16.59 1.73 4.74
CA ALA A 237 16.68 2.71 3.68
C ALA A 237 16.93 2.03 2.33
N ARG A 238 16.32 2.57 1.27
CA ARG A 238 16.52 2.16 -0.11
C ARG A 238 17.12 3.33 -0.88
N PHE A 239 18.33 3.17 -1.35
CA PHE A 239 19.08 4.22 -2.03
C PHE A 239 18.97 4.11 -3.54
N SER A 240 19.10 5.26 -4.23
CA SER A 240 19.36 5.32 -5.65
C SER A 240 20.83 4.93 -5.94
N SER A 241 21.09 4.22 -7.05
CA SER A 241 22.46 3.89 -7.48
C SER A 241 23.21 5.13 -7.94
N THR A 242 22.51 6.04 -8.61
CA THR A 242 23.06 7.28 -9.15
C THR A 242 22.87 8.44 -8.18
N ARG A 243 23.80 9.41 -8.17
CA ARG A 243 23.64 10.66 -7.42
C ARG A 243 22.47 11.46 -7.95
N PHE A 244 21.71 12.07 -7.04
CA PHE A 244 20.50 12.83 -7.37
C PHE A 244 20.86 14.13 -8.13
N SER A 245 20.13 14.35 -9.22
CA SER A 245 20.16 15.60 -10.00
C SER A 245 18.81 15.77 -10.72
N LEU A 246 18.40 16.99 -10.98
CA LEU A 246 17.23 17.30 -11.80
C LEU A 246 17.60 17.57 -13.28
N SER A 247 18.86 17.43 -13.66
CA SER A 247 19.32 17.62 -15.04
C SER A 247 18.80 16.53 -15.99
N SER A 248 18.63 15.30 -15.50
CA SER A 248 18.10 14.17 -16.27
C SER A 248 16.92 13.54 -15.53
N ILE A 249 15.70 13.93 -15.87
CA ILE A 249 14.49 13.38 -15.26
C ILE A 249 14.14 11.98 -15.77
N ASP A 250 14.75 11.54 -16.86
CA ASP A 250 14.49 10.24 -17.48
C ASP A 250 15.33 9.10 -16.86
N ASP A 251 16.36 9.44 -16.05
CA ASP A 251 17.18 8.44 -15.39
C ASP A 251 16.44 7.80 -14.21
N LYS A 252 15.85 6.63 -14.47
CA LYS A 252 15.12 5.86 -13.44
C LYS A 252 15.99 5.45 -12.25
N TYR A 253 17.30 5.28 -12.42
CA TYR A 253 18.23 4.88 -11.36
C TYR A 253 18.55 6.03 -10.40
N MET A 254 18.35 7.25 -10.85
CA MET A 254 18.49 8.46 -10.05
C MET A 254 17.22 8.76 -9.24
N HIS A 255 16.05 8.53 -9.83
CA HIS A 255 14.78 9.02 -9.30
C HIS A 255 13.91 7.98 -8.58
N LEU A 256 14.03 6.69 -8.94
CA LEU A 256 13.24 5.60 -8.39
C LEU A 256 14.09 4.71 -7.48
N THR A 257 13.79 4.72 -6.20
CA THR A 257 14.51 3.93 -5.17
C THR A 257 14.00 2.50 -5.02
N ASN A 258 13.09 2.06 -5.90
CA ASN A 258 12.55 0.71 -5.90
C ASN A 258 13.65 -0.33 -6.16
N VAL A 259 13.80 -1.33 -5.30
CA VAL A 259 14.81 -2.39 -5.44
C VAL A 259 14.71 -3.08 -6.80
N ALA A 260 13.49 -3.34 -7.30
CA ALA A 260 13.31 -3.95 -8.62
C ALA A 260 13.85 -3.10 -9.78
N VAL A 261 13.90 -1.77 -9.63
CA VAL A 261 14.53 -0.86 -10.59
C VAL A 261 16.04 -0.86 -10.37
N GLN A 262 16.49 -0.69 -9.14
CA GLN A 262 17.92 -0.56 -8.82
C GLN A 262 18.72 -1.81 -9.17
N LYS A 263 18.14 -3.01 -9.03
CA LYS A 263 18.76 -4.28 -9.43
C LYS A 263 19.06 -4.39 -10.93
N THR A 264 18.47 -3.55 -11.77
CA THR A 264 18.73 -3.51 -13.22
C THR A 264 19.76 -2.46 -13.61
N ALA A 265 20.35 -1.74 -12.64
CA ALA A 265 21.41 -0.77 -12.92
C ALA A 265 22.71 -1.50 -13.37
N PRO A 266 23.44 -0.95 -14.35
CA PRO A 266 24.66 -1.59 -14.87
C PRO A 266 25.75 -1.81 -13.83
N ASP A 267 25.79 -0.95 -12.81
CA ASP A 267 26.76 -0.96 -11.71
C ASP A 267 26.20 -1.58 -10.40
N TYR A 268 25.08 -2.32 -10.51
CA TYR A 268 24.50 -2.96 -9.35
C TYR A 268 25.37 -4.10 -8.83
N ASP A 269 25.80 -3.97 -7.58
CA ASP A 269 26.57 -4.98 -6.89
C ASP A 269 25.80 -5.49 -5.65
N PRO A 270 25.33 -6.74 -5.69
CA PRO A 270 24.58 -7.32 -4.57
C PRO A 270 25.39 -7.35 -3.26
N GLU A 271 26.71 -7.54 -3.34
CA GLU A 271 27.56 -7.68 -2.15
C GLU A 271 27.80 -6.35 -1.44
N LYS A 272 27.88 -5.25 -2.17
CA LYS A 272 27.95 -3.91 -1.56
C LYS A 272 26.71 -3.54 -0.74
N VAL A 273 25.56 -4.11 -1.09
CA VAL A 273 24.33 -3.93 -0.32
C VAL A 273 24.37 -4.68 1.01
N TYR A 274 25.07 -5.81 1.09
CA TYR A 274 25.25 -6.59 2.32
C TYR A 274 26.29 -5.97 3.25
N ASN A 275 27.41 -5.49 2.74
CA ASN A 275 28.52 -4.97 3.54
C ASN A 275 28.21 -3.65 4.24
N SER A 276 27.22 -2.87 3.75
CA SER A 276 26.72 -1.70 4.49
C SER A 276 25.93 -2.05 5.77
N ARG A 277 25.60 -3.32 5.99
CA ARG A 277 24.95 -3.81 7.22
C ARG A 277 25.94 -4.27 8.30
N THR A 278 27.19 -4.56 7.94
CA THR A 278 28.21 -5.13 8.84
C THR A 278 29.21 -4.10 9.36
N SER A 279 29.26 -2.87 8.85
CA SER A 279 30.11 -1.80 9.38
C SER A 279 29.49 -1.07 10.60
N LYS A 280 28.83 -1.81 11.49
CA LYS A 280 28.46 -1.34 12.82
C LYS A 280 29.33 -2.07 13.84
N ASN A 281 30.62 -1.81 13.85
CA ASN A 281 31.51 -2.03 15.00
C ASN A 281 32.91 -1.54 14.61
N GLU A 282 33.09 -0.24 14.63
CA GLU A 282 34.35 0.42 14.99
C GLU A 282 34.03 1.80 15.57
#